data_470dadae8ecc55193a50abfe7e8ce5f0
#
_entry.id   470dadae8ecc55193a50abfe7e8ce5f0
#
_cell.length_a   1.000
_cell.length_b   1.000
_cell.length_c   1.000
_cell.angle_alpha   90.00
_cell.angle_beta   90.00
_cell.angle_gamma   90.00
#
_symmetry.space_group_name_H-M   'P 1'
#
loop_
_entity.id
_entity.type
_entity.pdbx_description
1 polymer ?
#
loop_
_entity_poly.entity_id
_entity_poly.type
_entity_poly.pdbx_seq_one_letter_code
_entity_poly.pdbx_strand_id
1 'polypeptide(L)'
;MNATPQALAPTFSDDQAAAHDRMAEVLRDMGVDIDDETLSPAAEGKGAVLAITGKAGSGKTLLLAEIVKALQRSGVDIISGDWEGKRRKDRRTVAVLAPTNKAASVLRGRGVPATTIHRILYTPVYDPEFEKVAEWMAGQGERPVIEALTDAALDRAKEVYDATKSVPAALASAGLRGSDFITGWKRREDALDIGLVDESSMLDDKQFSDLKEIFPILILFGDPAQLAPVGQSGEMVFDKFKGPNLLHLARIHRQEADNPILDLAHALGDPDLT
;
A
#
# COMPACT_ATOMS: atom_id res chain seq x y z
N MET A 1 38.18 -2.62 5.13
CA MET A 1 36.98 -1.75 5.04
C MET A 1 36.44 -1.94 3.65
N ASN A 2 35.45 -2.82 3.48
CA ASN A 2 34.79 -3.03 2.20
C ASN A 2 33.63 -2.05 2.13
N ALA A 3 33.74 -1.03 1.30
CA ALA A 3 32.65 -0.15 0.94
C ALA A 3 31.61 -1.00 0.17
N THR A 4 30.42 -1.14 0.74
CA THR A 4 29.26 -1.69 0.04
C THR A 4 29.02 -0.83 -1.21
N PRO A 5 28.87 -1.42 -2.42
CA PRO A 5 28.58 -0.61 -3.60
C PRO A 5 27.26 0.13 -3.38
N GLN A 6 27.33 1.46 -3.43
CA GLN A 6 26.15 2.30 -3.47
C GLN A 6 25.38 1.92 -4.73
N ALA A 7 24.20 1.32 -4.57
CA ALA A 7 23.33 1.01 -5.69
C ALA A 7 23.04 2.33 -6.43
N LEU A 8 23.44 2.40 -7.71
CA LEU A 8 23.13 3.54 -8.56
C LEU A 8 21.62 3.77 -8.54
N ALA A 9 21.22 5.00 -8.29
CA ALA A 9 19.81 5.39 -8.36
C ALA A 9 19.24 5.03 -9.76
N PRO A 10 18.03 4.48 -9.84
CA PRO A 10 17.46 4.13 -11.14
C PRO A 10 17.34 5.37 -12.02
N THR A 11 17.74 5.25 -13.27
CA THR A 11 17.58 6.33 -14.25
C THR A 11 16.12 6.34 -14.71
N PHE A 12 15.37 7.35 -14.33
CA PHE A 12 14.00 7.54 -14.79
C PHE A 12 13.97 7.98 -16.26
N SER A 13 12.93 7.56 -16.98
CA SER A 13 12.58 8.17 -18.26
C SER A 13 11.93 9.54 -18.04
N ASP A 14 11.84 10.37 -19.07
CA ASP A 14 11.31 11.72 -18.97
C ASP A 14 9.88 11.77 -18.39
N ASP A 15 9.04 10.82 -18.78
CA ASP A 15 7.68 10.66 -18.25
C ASP A 15 7.64 10.17 -16.79
N GLN A 16 8.56 9.30 -16.40
CA GLN A 16 8.72 8.88 -15.00
C GLN A 16 9.28 10.02 -14.14
N ALA A 17 10.22 10.79 -14.65
CA ALA A 17 10.76 11.96 -13.95
C ALA A 17 9.67 13.02 -13.74
N ALA A 18 8.88 13.34 -14.78
CA ALA A 18 7.76 14.25 -14.66
C ALA A 18 6.70 13.78 -13.64
N ALA A 19 6.44 12.47 -13.59
CA ALA A 19 5.54 11.90 -12.57
C ALA A 19 6.13 11.99 -11.17
N HIS A 20 7.44 11.73 -11.01
CA HIS A 20 8.15 11.88 -9.75
C HIS A 20 8.08 13.32 -9.24
N ASP A 21 8.42 14.30 -10.10
CA ASP A 21 8.42 15.74 -9.75
C ASP A 21 7.02 16.20 -9.31
N ARG A 22 5.97 15.74 -10.00
CA ARG A 22 4.59 16.08 -9.61
C ARG A 22 4.20 15.45 -8.27
N MET A 23 4.62 14.22 -8.01
CA MET A 23 4.42 13.61 -6.69
C MET A 23 5.18 14.36 -5.60
N ALA A 24 6.44 14.73 -5.85
CA ALA A 24 7.24 15.51 -4.92
C ALA A 24 6.59 16.85 -4.58
N GLU A 25 6.05 17.55 -5.57
CA GLU A 25 5.32 18.81 -5.37
C GLU A 25 4.11 18.63 -4.44
N VAL A 26 3.27 17.63 -4.70
CA VAL A 26 2.08 17.36 -3.87
C VAL A 26 2.45 16.91 -2.45
N LEU A 27 3.51 16.12 -2.29
CA LEU A 27 4.01 15.69 -0.98
C LEU A 27 4.57 16.87 -0.18
N ARG A 28 5.26 17.80 -0.86
CA ARG A 28 5.82 19.01 -0.23
C ARG A 28 4.73 19.91 0.33
N ASP A 29 3.57 20.00 -0.32
CA ASP A 29 2.40 20.72 0.20
C ASP A 29 1.90 20.16 1.55
N MET A 30 2.20 18.90 1.84
CA MET A 30 1.91 18.24 3.12
C MET A 30 3.11 18.20 4.08
N GLY A 31 4.17 18.92 3.76
CA GLY A 31 5.37 19.00 4.59
C GLY A 31 6.31 17.80 4.45
N VAL A 32 6.19 17.01 3.40
CA VAL A 32 7.10 15.89 3.10
C VAL A 32 7.95 16.26 1.88
N ASP A 33 9.21 16.56 2.07
CA ASP A 33 10.16 16.77 0.98
C ASP A 33 10.96 15.50 0.73
N ILE A 34 10.64 14.83 -0.37
CA ILE A 34 11.31 13.57 -0.75
C ILE A 34 12.63 13.80 -1.48
N ASP A 35 12.89 15.00 -1.98
CA ASP A 35 14.13 15.36 -2.66
C ASP A 35 15.23 15.71 -1.63
N ASP A 36 14.87 16.49 -0.60
CA ASP A 36 15.76 16.85 0.50
C ASP A 36 15.68 15.85 1.68
N GLU A 37 14.85 14.83 1.60
CA GLU A 37 14.63 13.80 2.62
C GLU A 37 14.27 14.39 3.99
N THR A 38 13.39 15.41 4.01
CA THR A 38 12.99 16.13 5.23
C THR A 38 11.49 16.05 5.50
N LEU A 39 11.14 16.17 6.78
CA LEU A 39 9.76 16.22 7.25
C LEU A 39 9.53 17.51 8.03
N SER A 40 8.60 18.32 7.57
CA SER A 40 8.15 19.53 8.25
C SER A 40 6.82 19.31 8.94
N PRO A 41 6.48 20.08 10.00
CA PRO A 41 5.13 20.09 10.55
C PRO A 41 4.11 20.33 9.42
N ALA A 42 3.01 19.55 9.41
CA ALA A 42 2.02 19.72 8.36
C ALA A 42 1.49 21.16 8.38
N ALA A 43 1.66 21.84 7.27
CA ALA A 43 0.69 22.84 6.91
C ALA A 43 -0.68 22.12 6.76
N GLU A 44 -1.78 22.77 7.09
CA GLU A 44 -3.12 22.29 6.71
C GLU A 44 -3.20 22.37 5.17
N GLY A 45 -2.52 21.40 4.52
CA GLY A 45 -2.42 21.36 3.07
C GLY A 45 -3.74 20.92 2.46
N LYS A 46 -4.02 21.44 1.28
CA LYS A 46 -5.14 20.95 0.47
C LYS A 46 -4.80 19.52 0.04
N GLY A 47 -5.70 18.58 0.34
CA GLY A 47 -5.57 17.22 -0.15
C GLY A 47 -5.43 17.19 -1.68
N ALA A 48 -4.72 16.19 -2.19
CA ALA A 48 -4.52 15.99 -3.61
C ALA A 48 -4.71 14.53 -4.01
N VAL A 49 -5.31 14.33 -5.17
CA VAL A 49 -5.41 13.01 -5.78
C VAL A 49 -4.71 13.04 -7.13
N LEU A 50 -3.72 12.16 -7.32
CA LEU A 50 -2.99 11.99 -8.56
C LEU A 50 -3.29 10.62 -9.16
N ALA A 51 -3.32 10.53 -10.48
CA ALA A 51 -3.38 9.30 -11.23
C ALA A 51 -2.15 9.15 -12.13
N ILE A 52 -1.43 8.05 -11.99
CA ILE A 52 -0.26 7.70 -12.79
C ILE A 52 -0.61 6.46 -13.58
N THR A 53 -0.83 6.65 -14.86
CA THR A 53 -1.27 5.60 -15.76
C THR A 53 -0.15 5.13 -16.68
N GLY A 54 -0.26 3.90 -17.16
CA GLY A 54 0.69 3.35 -18.13
C GLY A 54 0.46 1.86 -18.33
N LYS A 55 0.87 1.35 -19.49
CA LYS A 55 0.77 -0.07 -19.82
C LYS A 55 1.66 -0.94 -18.91
N ALA A 56 1.43 -2.23 -18.92
CA ALA A 56 2.35 -3.17 -18.28
C ALA A 56 3.78 -2.97 -18.82
N GLY A 57 4.78 -2.92 -17.91
CA GLY A 57 6.17 -2.65 -18.28
C GLY A 57 6.56 -1.17 -18.42
N SER A 58 5.66 -0.20 -18.16
CA SER A 58 5.99 1.24 -18.17
C SER A 58 6.76 1.70 -16.92
N GLY A 59 7.06 0.81 -15.98
CA GLY A 59 7.85 1.12 -14.78
C GLY A 59 7.05 1.72 -13.62
N LYS A 60 5.71 1.64 -13.61
CA LYS A 60 4.87 2.10 -12.49
C LYS A 60 5.34 1.55 -11.13
N THR A 61 5.57 0.24 -11.06
CA THR A 61 6.01 -0.41 -9.81
C THR A 61 7.41 0.04 -9.37
N LEU A 62 8.31 0.33 -10.33
CA LEU A 62 9.62 0.90 -10.03
C LEU A 62 9.47 2.29 -9.41
N LEU A 63 8.69 3.14 -10.06
CA LEU A 63 8.41 4.51 -9.56
C LEU A 63 7.77 4.46 -8.18
N LEU A 64 6.76 3.59 -7.97
CA LEU A 64 6.14 3.37 -6.66
C LEU A 64 7.17 2.94 -5.60
N ALA A 65 8.06 2.00 -5.91
CA ALA A 65 9.07 1.53 -4.98
C ALA A 65 10.07 2.63 -4.60
N GLU A 66 10.50 3.45 -5.55
CA GLU A 66 11.41 4.57 -5.27
C GLU A 66 10.75 5.66 -4.43
N ILE A 67 9.48 5.99 -4.69
CA ILE A 67 8.72 6.93 -3.84
C ILE A 67 8.58 6.40 -2.42
N VAL A 68 8.27 5.12 -2.23
CA VAL A 68 8.18 4.51 -0.89
C VAL A 68 9.52 4.60 -0.15
N LYS A 69 10.65 4.33 -0.82
CA LYS A 69 11.99 4.48 -0.23
C LYS A 69 12.28 5.93 0.14
N ALA A 70 11.94 6.88 -0.73
CA ALA A 70 12.13 8.30 -0.47
C ALA A 70 11.30 8.78 0.72
N LEU A 71 10.03 8.37 0.81
CA LEU A 71 9.17 8.64 1.96
C LEU A 71 9.75 8.10 3.27
N GLN A 72 10.29 6.87 3.25
CA GLN A 72 10.94 6.28 4.42
C GLN A 72 12.17 7.09 4.85
N ARG A 73 13.02 7.50 3.90
CA ARG A 73 14.20 8.33 4.20
C ARG A 73 13.82 9.70 4.74
N SER A 74 12.69 10.26 4.29
CA SER A 74 12.12 11.50 4.83
C SER A 74 11.48 11.33 6.22
N GLY A 75 11.46 10.14 6.80
CA GLY A 75 10.90 9.88 8.13
C GLY A 75 9.39 9.62 8.16
N VAL A 76 8.79 9.27 7.02
CA VAL A 76 7.38 8.86 6.94
C VAL A 76 7.24 7.41 7.39
N ASP A 77 6.32 7.13 8.32
CA ASP A 77 6.05 5.80 8.84
C ASP A 77 5.20 4.99 7.84
N ILE A 78 5.69 3.81 7.46
CA ILE A 78 4.88 2.88 6.67
C ILE A 78 3.95 2.12 7.61
N ILE A 79 2.67 2.12 7.27
CA ILE A 79 1.65 1.40 8.03
C ILE A 79 1.19 0.13 7.30
N SER A 80 0.98 -0.93 8.08
CA SER A 80 0.35 -2.16 7.61
C SER A 80 -1.18 -2.10 7.77
N GLY A 81 -1.89 -3.09 7.22
CA GLY A 81 -3.33 -3.18 7.38
C GLY A 81 -3.81 -3.39 8.83
N ASP A 82 -2.94 -3.89 9.67
CA ASP A 82 -3.24 -4.15 11.10
C ASP A 82 -2.79 -2.98 12.00
N TRP A 83 -2.49 -1.83 11.40
CA TRP A 83 -2.06 -0.65 12.15
C TRP A 83 -3.25 -0.03 12.90
N GLU A 84 -3.15 0.01 14.22
CA GLU A 84 -4.16 0.57 15.12
C GLU A 84 -3.69 1.88 15.79
N GLY A 85 -2.57 2.42 15.32
CA GLY A 85 -2.04 3.68 15.85
C GLY A 85 -2.94 4.88 15.53
N LYS A 86 -2.80 5.95 16.32
CA LYS A 86 -3.47 7.21 16.06
C LYS A 86 -2.56 8.12 15.22
N ARG A 87 -3.17 8.90 14.32
CA ARG A 87 -2.48 9.95 13.58
C ARG A 87 -1.84 10.95 14.56
N ARG A 88 -0.59 11.29 14.32
CA ARG A 88 0.17 12.25 15.14
C ARG A 88 0.53 13.46 14.31
N LYS A 89 0.52 14.64 14.94
CA LYS A 89 0.85 15.90 14.24
C LYS A 89 2.33 16.01 13.84
N ASP A 90 3.20 15.31 14.57
CA ASP A 90 4.66 15.31 14.40
C ASP A 90 5.16 14.19 13.46
N ARG A 91 4.26 13.35 12.95
CA ARG A 91 4.58 12.23 12.06
C ARG A 91 3.63 12.20 10.87
N ARG A 92 4.10 11.55 9.81
CA ARG A 92 3.29 11.22 8.63
C ARG A 92 3.30 9.72 8.44
N THR A 93 2.20 9.25 7.88
CA THR A 93 2.01 7.83 7.59
C THR A 93 1.81 7.62 6.10
N VAL A 94 2.32 6.51 5.58
CA VAL A 94 2.04 6.06 4.22
C VAL A 94 1.55 4.62 4.23
N ALA A 95 0.46 4.36 3.51
CA ALA A 95 -0.02 3.02 3.21
C ALA A 95 0.18 2.71 1.72
N VAL A 96 0.82 1.57 1.43
CA VAL A 96 0.89 1.04 0.07
C VAL A 96 -0.20 -0.01 -0.09
N LEU A 97 -1.09 0.19 -1.04
CA LEU A 97 -2.35 -0.51 -1.16
C LEU A 97 -2.47 -1.24 -2.49
N ALA A 98 -3.10 -2.39 -2.45
CA ALA A 98 -3.49 -3.13 -3.64
C ALA A 98 -4.92 -3.68 -3.48
N PRO A 99 -5.68 -3.88 -4.58
CA PRO A 99 -7.07 -4.36 -4.50
C PRO A 99 -7.18 -5.80 -4.01
N THR A 100 -6.15 -6.61 -4.23
CA THR A 100 -6.17 -8.04 -3.88
C THR A 100 -4.95 -8.47 -3.06
N ASN A 101 -5.09 -9.56 -2.29
CA ASN A 101 -3.95 -10.16 -1.57
C ASN A 101 -2.84 -10.62 -2.51
N LYS A 102 -3.18 -11.09 -3.72
CA LYS A 102 -2.20 -11.50 -4.73
C LYS A 102 -1.37 -10.31 -5.21
N ALA A 103 -2.01 -9.19 -5.56
CA ALA A 103 -1.32 -7.97 -5.96
C ALA A 103 -0.43 -7.42 -4.84
N ALA A 104 -0.95 -7.35 -3.60
CA ALA A 104 -0.15 -6.95 -2.45
C ALA A 104 1.05 -7.89 -2.22
N SER A 105 0.89 -9.20 -2.42
CA SER A 105 1.98 -10.17 -2.30
C SER A 105 3.07 -9.98 -3.36
N VAL A 106 2.69 -9.66 -4.59
CA VAL A 106 3.65 -9.34 -5.67
C VAL A 106 4.49 -8.11 -5.31
N LEU A 107 3.87 -7.06 -4.77
CA LEU A 107 4.59 -5.87 -4.30
C LEU A 107 5.54 -6.20 -3.15
N ARG A 108 5.11 -6.97 -2.15
CA ARG A 108 5.97 -7.42 -1.04
C ARG A 108 7.16 -8.26 -1.54
N GLY A 109 6.95 -9.14 -2.52
CA GLY A 109 8.02 -9.90 -3.16
C GLY A 109 9.08 -9.03 -3.85
N ARG A 110 8.74 -7.79 -4.19
CA ARG A 110 9.65 -6.77 -4.74
C ARG A 110 10.19 -5.81 -3.69
N GLY A 111 9.99 -6.10 -2.40
CA GLY A 111 10.47 -5.27 -1.30
C GLY A 111 9.58 -4.04 -1.00
N VAL A 112 8.39 -3.94 -1.58
CA VAL A 112 7.44 -2.85 -1.31
C VAL A 112 6.45 -3.33 -0.25
N PRO A 113 6.36 -2.69 0.93
CA PRO A 113 5.52 -3.12 2.04
C PRO A 113 4.05 -2.80 1.77
N ALA A 114 3.38 -3.64 1.00
CA ALA A 114 2.00 -3.44 0.58
C ALA A 114 1.00 -4.28 1.39
N THR A 115 -0.19 -3.72 1.57
CA THR A 115 -1.36 -4.39 2.14
C THR A 115 -2.59 -4.24 1.21
N THR A 116 -3.71 -4.85 1.57
CA THR A 116 -4.92 -4.68 0.76
C THR A 116 -5.71 -3.44 1.18
N ILE A 117 -6.42 -2.86 0.22
CA ILE A 117 -7.35 -1.74 0.45
C ILE A 117 -8.33 -2.07 1.57
N HIS A 118 -8.89 -3.28 1.56
CA HIS A 118 -9.84 -3.72 2.59
C HIS A 118 -9.25 -3.63 4.00
N ARG A 119 -8.00 -4.06 4.20
CA ARG A 119 -7.35 -4.03 5.52
C ARG A 119 -7.08 -2.62 6.05
N ILE A 120 -6.96 -1.64 5.16
CA ILE A 120 -6.82 -0.23 5.55
C ILE A 120 -8.17 0.42 5.78
N LEU A 121 -9.15 0.16 4.92
CA LEU A 121 -10.48 0.78 5.01
C LEU A 121 -11.31 0.26 6.18
N TYR A 122 -11.06 -1.00 6.61
CA TYR A 122 -11.85 -1.65 7.63
C TYR A 122 -10.97 -2.20 8.75
N THR A 123 -11.40 -1.94 9.99
CA THR A 123 -10.83 -2.54 11.20
C THR A 123 -11.68 -3.72 11.64
N PRO A 124 -11.07 -4.80 12.13
CA PRO A 124 -11.84 -5.93 12.65
C PRO A 124 -12.61 -5.52 13.92
N VAL A 125 -13.82 -6.04 14.03
CA VAL A 125 -14.59 -6.02 15.28
C VAL A 125 -14.38 -7.38 15.93
N TYR A 126 -13.84 -7.37 17.12
CA TYR A 126 -13.56 -8.61 17.86
C TYR A 126 -14.79 -9.07 18.64
N ASP A 127 -14.87 -10.37 18.87
CA ASP A 127 -15.75 -10.90 19.89
C ASP A 127 -15.40 -10.28 21.25
N PRO A 128 -16.38 -9.95 22.13
CA PRO A 128 -16.12 -9.28 23.42
C PRO A 128 -15.14 -10.02 24.34
N GLU A 129 -15.03 -11.33 24.20
CA GLU A 129 -14.06 -12.12 24.96
C GLU A 129 -12.62 -11.88 24.46
N PHE A 130 -12.43 -11.81 23.16
CA PHE A 130 -11.13 -11.53 22.55
C PHE A 130 -10.77 -10.03 22.53
N GLU A 131 -11.75 -9.14 22.65
CA GLU A 131 -11.52 -7.70 22.87
C GLU A 131 -10.78 -7.48 24.20
N LYS A 132 -11.15 -8.21 25.28
CA LYS A 132 -10.42 -8.18 26.55
C LYS A 132 -8.97 -8.67 26.42
N VAL A 133 -8.71 -9.67 25.55
CA VAL A 133 -7.34 -10.10 25.25
C VAL A 133 -6.56 -8.99 24.56
N ALA A 134 -7.17 -8.31 23.59
CA ALA A 134 -6.55 -7.21 22.89
C ALA A 134 -6.22 -6.04 23.85
N GLU A 135 -7.14 -5.66 24.73
CA GLU A 135 -6.94 -4.63 25.75
C GLU A 135 -5.80 -5.02 26.70
N TRP A 136 -5.79 -6.27 27.20
CA TRP A 136 -4.71 -6.75 28.05
C TRP A 136 -3.34 -6.73 27.32
N MET A 137 -3.29 -7.20 26.08
CA MET A 137 -2.06 -7.15 25.29
C MET A 137 -1.57 -5.70 25.08
N ALA A 138 -2.50 -4.75 24.95
CA ALA A 138 -2.20 -3.32 24.84
C ALA A 138 -1.83 -2.65 26.18
N GLY A 139 -1.89 -3.40 27.30
CA GLY A 139 -1.59 -2.87 28.64
C GLY A 139 -2.75 -2.07 29.27
N GLN A 140 -3.98 -2.25 28.79
CA GLN A 140 -5.18 -1.50 29.20
C GLN A 140 -6.13 -2.31 30.11
N GLY A 141 -5.80 -3.54 30.46
CA GLY A 141 -6.66 -4.42 31.26
C GLY A 141 -5.90 -5.50 32.01
N GLU A 142 -6.63 -6.26 32.80
CA GLU A 142 -6.09 -7.44 33.49
C GLU A 142 -5.99 -8.62 32.52
N ARG A 143 -5.10 -9.58 32.85
CA ARG A 143 -4.94 -10.82 32.09
C ARG A 143 -6.28 -11.59 32.09
N PRO A 144 -6.90 -11.81 30.94
CA PRO A 144 -8.18 -12.51 30.88
C PRO A 144 -8.00 -14.02 31.03
N VAL A 145 -9.03 -14.69 31.55
CA VAL A 145 -9.17 -16.14 31.52
C VAL A 145 -10.18 -16.47 30.42
N ILE A 146 -9.75 -17.19 29.39
CA ILE A 146 -10.56 -17.55 28.25
C ILE A 146 -10.50 -19.07 28.07
N GLU A 147 -11.67 -19.70 27.93
CA GLU A 147 -11.75 -21.14 27.75
C GLU A 147 -11.02 -21.64 26.49
N ALA A 148 -11.04 -20.81 25.43
CA ALA A 148 -10.43 -21.11 24.14
C ALA A 148 -8.89 -21.02 24.13
N LEU A 149 -8.24 -20.44 25.15
CA LEU A 149 -6.81 -20.18 25.18
C LEU A 149 -6.16 -20.66 26.48
N THR A 150 -5.10 -21.43 26.36
CA THR A 150 -4.24 -21.77 27.49
C THR A 150 -3.37 -20.59 27.89
N ASP A 151 -2.85 -20.59 29.14
CA ASP A 151 -1.91 -19.58 29.61
C ASP A 151 -0.68 -19.45 28.70
N ALA A 152 -0.13 -20.56 28.21
CA ALA A 152 1.00 -20.57 27.31
C ALA A 152 0.66 -19.98 25.94
N ALA A 153 -0.57 -20.12 25.48
CA ALA A 153 -1.06 -19.51 24.23
C ALA A 153 -1.23 -17.98 24.38
N LEU A 154 -1.74 -17.53 25.52
CA LEU A 154 -1.84 -16.11 25.87
C LEU A 154 -0.45 -15.45 25.96
N ASP A 155 0.52 -16.11 26.60
CA ASP A 155 1.89 -15.59 26.69
C ASP A 155 2.51 -15.43 25.30
N ARG A 156 2.36 -16.44 24.43
CA ARG A 156 2.82 -16.37 23.05
C ARG A 156 2.15 -15.24 22.27
N ALA A 157 0.83 -15.09 22.42
CA ALA A 157 0.10 -13.99 21.79
C ALA A 157 0.65 -12.62 22.25
N LYS A 158 0.92 -12.47 23.54
CA LYS A 158 1.51 -11.24 24.10
C LYS A 158 2.88 -10.93 23.51
N GLU A 159 3.77 -11.93 23.39
CA GLU A 159 5.09 -11.77 22.79
C GLU A 159 4.99 -11.31 21.32
N VAL A 160 4.10 -11.94 20.53
CA VAL A 160 3.88 -11.56 19.13
C VAL A 160 3.26 -10.17 19.03
N TYR A 161 2.31 -9.82 19.89
CA TYR A 161 1.74 -8.48 19.94
C TYR A 161 2.80 -7.42 20.26
N ASP A 162 3.67 -7.67 21.23
CA ASP A 162 4.72 -6.72 21.61
C ASP A 162 5.70 -6.46 20.46
N ALA A 163 5.95 -7.49 19.63
CA ALA A 163 6.81 -7.39 18.47
C ALA A 163 6.12 -6.73 17.24
N THR A 164 4.83 -6.98 17.05
CA THR A 164 4.12 -6.61 15.78
C THR A 164 3.09 -5.52 15.95
N LYS A 165 2.59 -5.32 17.18
CA LYS A 165 1.42 -4.48 17.50
C LYS A 165 0.16 -4.83 16.68
N SER A 166 0.05 -6.11 16.31
CA SER A 166 -1.08 -6.65 15.55
C SER A 166 -1.83 -7.68 16.38
N VAL A 167 -3.06 -7.35 16.77
CA VAL A 167 -3.97 -8.27 17.48
C VAL A 167 -4.29 -9.52 16.65
N PRO A 168 -4.62 -9.42 15.36
CA PRO A 168 -4.85 -10.62 14.55
C PRO A 168 -3.64 -11.55 14.44
N ALA A 169 -2.44 -10.98 14.30
CA ALA A 169 -1.21 -11.78 14.26
C ALA A 169 -0.93 -12.49 15.59
N ALA A 170 -1.15 -11.78 16.69
CA ALA A 170 -1.01 -12.32 18.04
C ALA A 170 -1.96 -13.49 18.29
N LEU A 171 -3.25 -13.32 18.01
CA LEU A 171 -4.26 -14.36 18.20
C LEU A 171 -4.04 -15.56 17.26
N ALA A 172 -3.58 -15.30 16.01
CA ALA A 172 -3.20 -16.36 15.09
C ALA A 172 -2.01 -17.19 15.63
N SER A 173 -1.03 -16.57 16.29
CA SER A 173 0.08 -17.27 16.92
C SER A 173 -0.34 -18.17 18.10
N ALA A 174 -1.47 -17.85 18.73
CA ALA A 174 -2.11 -18.67 19.75
C ALA A 174 -2.92 -19.84 19.17
N GLY A 175 -2.98 -20.00 17.84
CA GLY A 175 -3.66 -21.10 17.15
C GLY A 175 -5.08 -20.77 16.69
N LEU A 176 -5.54 -19.54 16.85
CA LEU A 176 -6.88 -19.11 16.43
C LEU A 176 -6.90 -18.70 14.96
N ARG A 177 -8.05 -18.86 14.31
CA ARG A 177 -8.33 -18.32 12.97
C ARG A 177 -9.10 -17.01 13.11
N GLY A 178 -9.02 -16.13 12.11
CA GLY A 178 -9.77 -14.87 12.11
C GLY A 178 -11.28 -15.07 12.35
N SER A 179 -11.87 -16.16 11.83
CA SER A 179 -13.27 -16.54 12.07
C SER A 179 -13.61 -16.84 13.52
N ASP A 180 -12.62 -17.12 14.36
CA ASP A 180 -12.85 -17.52 15.75
C ASP A 180 -12.97 -16.29 16.68
N PHE A 181 -12.44 -15.13 16.24
CA PHE A 181 -12.37 -13.92 17.07
C PHE A 181 -12.84 -12.64 16.37
N ILE A 182 -13.03 -12.64 15.02
CA ILE A 182 -13.56 -11.47 14.29
C ILE A 182 -15.05 -11.73 14.01
N THR A 183 -15.90 -10.89 14.60
CA THR A 183 -17.36 -10.94 14.43
C THR A 183 -17.87 -10.04 13.31
N GLY A 184 -17.04 -9.07 12.89
CA GLY A 184 -17.41 -8.13 11.83
C GLY A 184 -16.27 -7.19 11.46
N TRP A 185 -16.60 -6.21 10.63
CA TRP A 185 -15.67 -5.20 10.16
C TRP A 185 -16.31 -3.82 10.30
N LYS A 186 -15.61 -2.91 10.95
CA LYS A 186 -16.00 -1.50 11.07
C LYS A 186 -15.17 -0.68 10.10
N ARG A 187 -15.81 0.25 9.38
CA ARG A 187 -15.09 1.21 8.55
C ARG A 187 -14.19 2.07 9.42
N ARG A 188 -12.95 2.31 8.95
CA ARG A 188 -12.03 3.25 9.59
C ARG A 188 -12.58 4.67 9.46
N GLU A 189 -12.59 5.38 10.55
CA GLU A 189 -13.02 6.79 10.62
C GLU A 189 -11.81 7.73 10.75
N ASP A 190 -10.69 7.21 11.29
CA ASP A 190 -9.49 8.01 11.49
C ASP A 190 -8.78 8.28 10.17
N ALA A 191 -8.51 9.57 9.90
CA ALA A 191 -7.72 9.97 8.75
C ALA A 191 -6.28 9.48 8.89
N LEU A 192 -5.71 9.07 7.77
CA LEU A 192 -4.30 8.78 7.55
C LEU A 192 -3.66 9.92 6.73
N ASP A 193 -2.43 9.79 6.26
CA ASP A 193 -1.79 10.90 5.54
C ASP A 193 -1.65 10.62 4.05
N ILE A 194 -0.96 9.55 3.65
CA ILE A 194 -0.62 9.25 2.26
C ILE A 194 -1.08 7.85 1.89
N GLY A 195 -1.85 7.73 0.83
CA GLY A 195 -2.24 6.46 0.21
C GLY A 195 -1.60 6.30 -1.17
N LEU A 196 -0.87 5.22 -1.39
CA LEU A 196 -0.33 4.83 -2.69
C LEU A 196 -1.04 3.54 -3.11
N VAL A 197 -1.80 3.58 -4.20
CA VAL A 197 -2.64 2.46 -4.64
C VAL A 197 -2.13 1.92 -5.97
N ASP A 198 -1.64 0.69 -5.98
CA ASP A 198 -1.30 -0.02 -7.22
C ASP A 198 -2.52 -0.79 -7.76
N GLU A 199 -2.52 -1.09 -9.06
CA GLU A 199 -3.61 -1.76 -9.77
C GLU A 199 -4.97 -1.06 -9.59
N SER A 200 -4.96 0.27 -9.54
CA SER A 200 -6.14 1.09 -9.22
C SER A 200 -7.22 1.09 -10.31
N SER A 201 -6.97 0.51 -11.50
CA SER A 201 -8.01 0.20 -12.50
C SER A 201 -9.13 -0.70 -11.97
N MET A 202 -8.85 -1.48 -10.91
CA MET A 202 -9.81 -2.37 -10.26
C MET A 202 -10.63 -1.69 -9.15
N LEU A 203 -10.41 -0.39 -8.89
CA LEU A 203 -11.17 0.34 -7.86
C LEU A 203 -12.60 0.59 -8.30
N ASP A 204 -13.54 0.30 -7.41
CA ASP A 204 -14.91 0.76 -7.55
C ASP A 204 -15.11 2.19 -6.99
N ASP A 205 -16.21 2.82 -7.36
CA ASP A 205 -16.54 4.19 -6.95
C ASP A 205 -16.63 4.35 -5.43
N LYS A 206 -17.14 3.34 -4.76
CA LYS A 206 -17.26 3.34 -3.29
C LYS A 206 -15.89 3.27 -2.64
N GLN A 207 -15.04 2.33 -3.07
CA GLN A 207 -13.67 2.22 -2.57
C GLN A 207 -12.87 3.50 -2.82
N PHE A 208 -12.99 4.09 -4.01
CA PHE A 208 -12.33 5.35 -4.33
C PHE A 208 -12.81 6.50 -3.44
N SER A 209 -14.12 6.60 -3.19
CA SER A 209 -14.67 7.60 -2.26
C SER A 209 -14.17 7.39 -0.84
N ASP A 210 -14.19 6.14 -0.35
CA ASP A 210 -13.75 5.78 0.98
C ASP A 210 -12.24 6.09 1.18
N LEU A 211 -11.42 5.82 0.17
CA LEU A 211 -9.99 6.14 0.21
C LEU A 211 -9.72 7.65 0.27
N LYS A 212 -10.46 8.46 -0.48
CA LYS A 212 -10.34 9.93 -0.44
C LYS A 212 -10.72 10.56 0.90
N GLU A 213 -11.63 9.93 1.63
CA GLU A 213 -12.00 10.41 2.96
C GLU A 213 -10.91 10.12 3.99
N ILE A 214 -10.15 9.03 3.81
CA ILE A 214 -9.10 8.60 4.75
C ILE A 214 -7.75 9.24 4.43
N PHE A 215 -7.41 9.39 3.13
CA PHE A 215 -6.12 9.89 2.68
C PHE A 215 -6.22 11.27 2.04
N PRO A 216 -5.74 12.33 2.72
CA PRO A 216 -5.60 13.65 2.11
C PRO A 216 -4.75 13.64 0.84
N ILE A 217 -3.68 12.85 0.81
CA ILE A 217 -2.93 12.57 -0.41
C ILE A 217 -3.20 11.13 -0.86
N LEU A 218 -3.70 10.99 -2.08
CA LEU A 218 -3.97 9.71 -2.70
C LEU A 218 -3.34 9.65 -4.08
N ILE A 219 -2.43 8.72 -4.30
CA ILE A 219 -1.74 8.53 -5.56
C ILE A 219 -2.11 7.15 -6.11
N LEU A 220 -2.72 7.14 -7.29
CA LEU A 220 -3.23 5.96 -7.95
C LEU A 220 -2.30 5.54 -9.09
N PHE A 221 -1.88 4.28 -9.10
CA PHE A 221 -1.10 3.67 -10.18
C PHE A 221 -1.95 2.61 -10.86
N GLY A 222 -2.02 2.63 -12.20
CA GLY A 222 -2.76 1.60 -12.90
C GLY A 222 -2.62 1.66 -14.42
N ASP A 223 -3.26 0.72 -15.07
CA ASP A 223 -3.27 0.58 -16.53
C ASP A 223 -4.69 0.85 -17.05
N PRO A 224 -4.91 1.95 -17.78
CA PRO A 224 -6.24 2.27 -18.31
C PRO A 224 -6.72 1.31 -19.41
N ALA A 225 -5.83 0.44 -19.92
CA ALA A 225 -6.19 -0.60 -20.87
C ALA A 225 -6.68 -1.89 -20.21
N GLN A 226 -6.59 -2.01 -18.88
CA GLN A 226 -7.16 -3.14 -18.15
C GLN A 226 -8.68 -3.01 -18.04
N LEU A 227 -9.35 -4.15 -17.85
CA LEU A 227 -10.81 -4.18 -17.73
C LEU A 227 -11.27 -3.47 -16.45
N ALA A 228 -12.32 -2.67 -16.59
CA ALA A 228 -13.03 -2.10 -15.45
C ALA A 228 -13.61 -3.20 -14.53
N PRO A 229 -13.86 -2.89 -13.24
CA PRO A 229 -14.49 -3.83 -12.32
C PRO A 229 -15.82 -4.33 -12.85
N VAL A 230 -16.09 -5.63 -12.65
CA VAL A 230 -17.34 -6.27 -13.08
C VAL A 230 -18.51 -5.65 -12.31
N GLY A 231 -19.53 -5.17 -13.02
CA GLY A 231 -20.76 -4.63 -12.41
C GLY A 231 -20.83 -3.11 -12.29
N GLN A 232 -19.87 -2.36 -12.83
CA GLN A 232 -19.90 -0.91 -12.90
C GLN A 232 -20.29 -0.39 -14.29
N SER A 233 -20.69 0.88 -14.36
CA SER A 233 -21.13 1.62 -15.54
C SER A 233 -20.09 1.80 -16.65
N GLY A 234 -18.96 1.11 -16.58
CA GLY A 234 -17.89 1.17 -17.60
C GLY A 234 -16.92 2.33 -17.44
N GLU A 235 -17.16 3.29 -16.52
CA GLU A 235 -16.19 4.33 -16.22
C GLU A 235 -15.11 3.82 -15.26
N MET A 236 -13.86 4.01 -15.66
CA MET A 236 -12.71 3.74 -14.79
C MET A 236 -12.45 4.93 -13.86
N VAL A 237 -11.83 4.66 -12.73
CA VAL A 237 -11.40 5.72 -11.81
C VAL A 237 -10.56 6.80 -12.51
N PHE A 238 -9.80 6.44 -13.53
CA PHE A 238 -8.94 7.35 -14.30
C PHE A 238 -9.69 8.35 -15.16
N ASP A 239 -10.91 8.04 -15.59
CA ASP A 239 -11.75 8.94 -16.39
C ASP A 239 -12.16 10.21 -15.62
N LYS A 240 -12.03 10.15 -14.29
CA LYS A 240 -12.30 11.27 -13.37
C LYS A 240 -11.15 12.29 -13.29
N PHE A 241 -9.99 11.97 -13.87
CA PHE A 241 -8.80 12.81 -13.78
C PHE A 241 -8.54 13.56 -15.09
N LYS A 242 -8.09 14.83 -14.96
CA LYS A 242 -7.73 15.69 -16.09
C LYS A 242 -6.58 16.62 -15.69
N GLY A 243 -5.86 17.12 -16.70
CA GLY A 243 -4.81 18.11 -16.51
C GLY A 243 -3.62 17.57 -15.69
N PRO A 244 -3.02 18.38 -14.80
CA PRO A 244 -1.76 18.05 -14.12
C PRO A 244 -1.88 16.90 -13.11
N ASN A 245 -3.09 16.44 -12.81
CA ASN A 245 -3.32 15.33 -11.88
C ASN A 245 -3.45 13.97 -12.58
N LEU A 246 -3.31 13.93 -13.89
CA LEU A 246 -3.25 12.70 -14.69
C LEU A 246 -1.93 12.67 -15.44
N LEU A 247 -1.07 11.73 -15.09
CA LEU A 247 0.22 11.53 -15.72
C LEU A 247 0.25 10.18 -16.43
N HIS A 248 0.87 10.15 -17.61
CA HIS A 248 0.92 8.94 -18.41
C HIS A 248 2.35 8.51 -18.68
N LEU A 249 2.71 7.29 -18.24
CA LEU A 249 3.99 6.68 -18.54
C LEU A 249 3.90 5.98 -19.89
N ALA A 250 4.38 6.66 -20.94
CA ALA A 250 4.27 6.20 -22.33
C ALA A 250 5.37 5.17 -22.68
N ARG A 251 6.56 5.33 -22.09
CA ARG A 251 7.72 4.51 -22.41
C ARG A 251 7.60 3.14 -21.79
N ILE A 252 7.64 2.09 -22.61
CA ILE A 252 7.70 0.71 -22.13
C ILE A 252 9.17 0.35 -21.96
N HIS A 253 9.57 0.15 -20.69
CA HIS A 253 10.86 -0.43 -20.36
C HIS A 253 10.73 -1.96 -20.42
N ARG A 254 10.83 -2.53 -21.63
CA ARG A 254 11.06 -3.96 -21.73
C ARG A 254 12.44 -4.24 -21.14
N GLN A 255 12.51 -5.07 -20.13
CA GLN A 255 13.75 -5.77 -19.83
C GLN A 255 14.06 -6.62 -21.06
N GLU A 256 14.93 -6.10 -21.92
CA GLU A 256 15.67 -6.89 -22.87
C GLU A 256 16.66 -7.71 -22.04
N ALA A 257 16.27 -8.86 -21.63
CA ALA A 257 17.12 -10.02 -21.41
C ALA A 257 16.31 -11.12 -20.70
N ASP A 258 16.25 -12.29 -21.30
CA ASP A 258 15.82 -13.57 -20.73
C ASP A 258 14.33 -13.71 -20.39
N ASN A 259 13.43 -13.37 -21.34
CA ASN A 259 12.07 -13.88 -21.26
C ASN A 259 11.86 -15.02 -22.28
N PRO A 260 11.92 -16.29 -21.85
CA PRO A 260 11.75 -17.46 -22.73
C PRO A 260 10.41 -17.47 -23.50
N ILE A 261 9.41 -16.71 -23.01
CA ILE A 261 8.10 -16.58 -23.65
C ILE A 261 8.17 -15.67 -24.87
N LEU A 262 9.08 -14.67 -24.89
CA LEU A 262 9.27 -13.82 -26.07
C LEU A 262 10.05 -14.56 -27.15
N ASP A 263 11.03 -15.39 -26.77
CA ASP A 263 11.75 -16.25 -27.70
C ASP A 263 10.82 -17.28 -28.32
N LEU A 264 9.90 -17.84 -27.54
CA LEU A 264 8.87 -18.75 -28.04
C LEU A 264 7.87 -18.04 -28.95
N ALA A 265 7.44 -16.83 -28.63
CA ALA A 265 6.51 -16.04 -29.46
C ALA A 265 7.17 -15.61 -30.78
N HIS A 266 8.47 -15.29 -30.78
CA HIS A 266 9.24 -15.02 -31.98
C HIS A 266 9.45 -16.28 -32.82
N ALA A 267 9.74 -17.41 -32.18
CA ALA A 267 9.90 -18.69 -32.87
C ALA A 267 8.59 -19.20 -33.49
N LEU A 268 7.45 -18.95 -32.88
CA LEU A 268 6.13 -19.31 -33.40
C LEU A 268 5.60 -18.34 -34.47
N GLY A 269 6.21 -17.15 -34.60
CA GLY A 269 5.87 -16.15 -35.60
C GLY A 269 6.82 -16.15 -36.82
N ASP A 270 7.82 -17.03 -36.85
CA ASP A 270 8.77 -17.13 -37.96
C ASP A 270 8.18 -18.00 -39.09
N PRO A 271 7.91 -17.41 -40.28
CA PRO A 271 7.33 -18.13 -41.39
C PRO A 271 8.26 -19.19 -42.00
N ASP A 272 9.55 -19.23 -41.60
CA ASP A 272 10.55 -20.18 -42.14
C ASP A 272 10.70 -21.47 -41.30
N LEU A 273 9.85 -21.66 -40.29
CA LEU A 273 9.76 -22.85 -39.43
C LEU A 273 8.67 -23.86 -39.82
N THR A 274 8.25 -23.87 -41.12
CA THR A 274 7.33 -24.89 -41.67
C THR A 274 8.08 -25.81 -42.65
#